data_5965192ba424a55a2df72b0e225d0e21
#
_entry.id   5965192ba424a55a2df72b0e225d0e21
#
_cell.length_a   1.000
_cell.length_b   1.000
_cell.length_c   1.000
_cell.angle_alpha   90.00
_cell.angle_beta   90.00
_cell.angle_gamma   90.00
#
_symmetry.space_group_name_H-M   'P 1'
#
loop_
_entity.id
_entity.type
_entity.pdbx_description
1 polymer ?
#
loop_
_entity_poly.entity_id
_entity_poly.type
_entity_poly.pdbx_seq_one_letter_code
_entity_poly.pdbx_strand_id
1 'polypeptide(L)'
;MRAVISTVSITLVMLFFLTDSLFAADVAKIGVIDLQKILENSGAGKSIQAELKKQKEQMESDLKQKGAEIENINKRLERESMVMSKEMREEKEREQRIKINDFKSLQKKYRSDLQKLEVEMMNQLQQDIKELVDGIGKKEGYLLIINKYSVLYSPGSIDITEDLIKKLNAKAAKKK
;
A
#
# COMPACT_ATOMS: atom_id res chain seq x y z
N MET A 1 -22.81 -51.61 57.86
CA MET A 1 -22.11 -50.31 57.74
C MET A 1 -20.88 -50.31 56.79
N ARG A 2 -20.02 -51.32 56.85
CA ARG A 2 -18.82 -51.36 55.96
C ARG A 2 -19.14 -51.44 54.46
N ALA A 3 -20.18 -52.17 54.05
CA ALA A 3 -20.57 -52.31 52.66
C ALA A 3 -21.15 -51.03 52.04
N VAL A 4 -21.89 -50.26 52.85
CA VAL A 4 -22.51 -48.99 52.41
C VAL A 4 -21.44 -47.89 52.19
N ILE A 5 -20.41 -47.87 53.04
CA ILE A 5 -19.30 -46.91 52.92
C ILE A 5 -18.48 -47.21 51.69
N SER A 6 -18.27 -48.51 51.37
CA SER A 6 -17.52 -48.93 50.18
C SER A 6 -18.27 -48.57 48.89
N THR A 7 -19.59 -48.72 48.79
CA THR A 7 -20.39 -48.35 47.61
C THR A 7 -20.46 -46.83 47.42
N VAL A 8 -20.56 -46.04 48.48
CA VAL A 8 -20.55 -44.56 48.40
C VAL A 8 -19.15 -44.04 47.93
N SER A 9 -18.05 -44.65 48.41
CA SER A 9 -16.72 -44.28 47.94
C SER A 9 -16.47 -44.59 46.48
N ILE A 10 -16.96 -45.70 45.97
CA ILE A 10 -16.82 -46.09 44.55
C ILE A 10 -17.64 -45.18 43.66
N THR A 11 -18.87 -44.82 44.05
CA THR A 11 -19.70 -43.85 43.30
C THR A 11 -19.10 -42.45 43.29
N LEU A 12 -18.51 -41.98 44.38
CA LEU A 12 -17.84 -40.67 44.44
C LEU A 12 -16.60 -40.60 43.55
N VAL A 13 -15.80 -41.68 43.50
CA VAL A 13 -14.65 -41.77 42.62
C VAL A 13 -15.04 -41.84 41.15
N MET A 14 -16.16 -42.51 40.83
CA MET A 14 -16.68 -42.59 39.45
C MET A 14 -17.24 -41.27 38.94
N LEU A 15 -17.79 -40.42 39.85
CA LEU A 15 -18.26 -39.07 39.49
C LEU A 15 -17.08 -38.12 39.19
N PHE A 16 -15.89 -38.36 39.77
CA PHE A 16 -14.68 -37.53 39.52
C PHE A 16 -14.05 -37.77 38.15
N PHE A 17 -14.28 -38.95 37.55
CA PHE A 17 -13.79 -39.28 36.21
C PHE A 17 -14.71 -38.79 35.07
N LEU A 18 -15.86 -38.22 35.36
CA LEU A 18 -16.79 -37.67 34.33
C LEU A 18 -16.57 -36.18 34.05
N THR A 19 -15.57 -35.53 34.67
CA THR A 19 -15.26 -34.12 34.45
C THR A 19 -14.22 -33.84 33.37
N ASP A 20 -13.71 -34.87 32.74
CA ASP A 20 -12.76 -34.71 31.64
C ASP A 20 -13.50 -34.60 30.32
N SER A 21 -13.46 -33.46 29.76
CA SER A 21 -13.64 -33.08 28.36
C SER A 21 -14.76 -32.05 28.11
N LEU A 22 -14.74 -30.94 28.85
CA LEU A 22 -15.09 -29.70 28.23
C LEU A 22 -13.86 -29.29 27.34
N PHE A 23 -13.71 -29.96 26.19
CA PHE A 23 -12.98 -29.38 25.09
C PHE A 23 -13.73 -28.10 24.74
N ALA A 24 -13.32 -26.98 25.30
CA ALA A 24 -13.67 -25.69 24.75
C ALA A 24 -13.28 -25.78 23.28
N ALA A 25 -14.28 -25.86 22.39
CA ALA A 25 -14.05 -25.78 20.96
C ALA A 25 -13.17 -24.54 20.77
N ASP A 26 -11.93 -24.76 20.33
CA ASP A 26 -10.99 -23.67 20.11
C ASP A 26 -11.64 -22.75 19.09
N VAL A 27 -12.22 -21.63 19.58
CA VAL A 27 -12.96 -20.71 18.72
C VAL A 27 -11.95 -20.14 17.75
N ALA A 28 -12.05 -20.57 16.50
CA ALA A 28 -11.14 -20.19 15.43
C ALA A 28 -10.97 -18.66 15.40
N LYS A 29 -9.79 -18.19 15.77
CA LYS A 29 -9.46 -16.76 15.80
C LYS A 29 -9.33 -16.26 14.36
N ILE A 30 -10.26 -15.42 13.91
CA ILE A 30 -10.25 -14.79 12.59
C ILE A 30 -9.94 -13.32 12.75
N GLY A 31 -9.10 -12.77 11.87
CA GLY A 31 -8.79 -11.35 11.77
C GLY A 31 -9.23 -10.76 10.44
N VAL A 32 -9.61 -9.49 10.44
CA VAL A 32 -9.90 -8.70 9.25
C VAL A 32 -8.97 -7.50 9.20
N ILE A 33 -8.38 -7.20 8.05
CA ILE A 33 -7.53 -6.04 7.83
C ILE A 33 -8.04 -5.22 6.65
N ASP A 34 -7.98 -3.89 6.79
CA ASP A 34 -8.32 -2.92 5.74
C ASP A 34 -7.03 -2.35 5.14
N LEU A 35 -6.66 -2.86 3.95
CA LEU A 35 -5.42 -2.43 3.27
C LEU A 35 -5.48 -0.95 2.85
N GLN A 36 -6.66 -0.44 2.49
CA GLN A 36 -6.81 0.97 2.15
C GLN A 36 -6.57 1.85 3.37
N LYS A 37 -7.18 1.51 4.50
CA LYS A 37 -6.97 2.22 5.76
C LYS A 37 -5.51 2.17 6.22
N ILE A 38 -4.81 1.05 6.00
CA ILE A 38 -3.37 0.93 6.27
C ILE A 38 -2.58 1.90 5.37
N LEU A 39 -2.87 1.96 4.08
CA LEU A 39 -2.21 2.87 3.14
C LEU A 39 -2.43 4.35 3.52
N GLU A 40 -3.65 4.70 3.95
CA GLU A 40 -3.99 6.09 4.30
C GLU A 40 -3.40 6.53 5.65
N ASN A 41 -3.33 5.62 6.63
CA ASN A 41 -3.05 6.00 8.02
C ASN A 41 -1.69 5.53 8.55
N SER A 42 -1.01 4.58 7.88
CA SER A 42 0.33 4.18 8.30
C SER A 42 1.39 5.19 7.90
N GLY A 43 2.49 5.24 8.66
CA GLY A 43 3.65 6.08 8.30
C GLY A 43 4.27 5.67 6.96
N ALA A 44 4.33 4.38 6.64
CA ALA A 44 4.81 3.87 5.37
C ALA A 44 3.91 4.33 4.21
N GLY A 45 2.58 4.20 4.35
CA GLY A 45 1.63 4.66 3.33
C GLY A 45 1.69 6.17 3.09
N LYS A 46 1.77 6.96 4.17
CA LYS A 46 1.95 8.42 4.06
C LYS A 46 3.26 8.81 3.39
N SER A 47 4.34 8.08 3.65
CA SER A 47 5.62 8.29 2.96
C SER A 47 5.53 8.00 1.46
N ILE A 48 4.83 6.94 1.06
CA ILE A 48 4.57 6.62 -0.34
C ILE A 48 3.80 7.76 -1.02
N GLN A 49 2.70 8.21 -0.42
CA GLN A 49 1.90 9.31 -0.96
C GLN A 49 2.70 10.61 -1.10
N ALA A 50 3.52 10.94 -0.09
CA ALA A 50 4.38 12.12 -0.12
C ALA A 50 5.45 12.03 -1.21
N GLU A 51 6.09 10.87 -1.40
CA GLU A 51 7.11 10.67 -2.43
C GLU A 51 6.50 10.74 -3.83
N LEU A 52 5.37 10.05 -4.08
CA LEU A 52 4.66 10.12 -5.35
C LEU A 52 4.23 11.56 -5.69
N LYS A 53 3.71 12.29 -4.71
CA LYS A 53 3.33 13.70 -4.88
C LYS A 53 4.54 14.54 -5.25
N LYS A 54 5.66 14.40 -4.54
CA LYS A 54 6.90 15.13 -4.81
C LYS A 54 7.43 14.85 -6.22
N GLN A 55 7.47 13.59 -6.63
CA GLN A 55 7.92 13.20 -7.97
C GLN A 55 7.00 13.77 -9.06
N LYS A 56 5.68 13.71 -8.84
CA LYS A 56 4.71 14.29 -9.76
C LYS A 56 4.89 15.80 -9.91
N GLU A 57 5.02 16.54 -8.81
CA GLU A 57 5.24 17.99 -8.81
C GLU A 57 6.52 18.36 -9.54
N GLN A 58 7.59 17.58 -9.35
CA GLN A 58 8.86 17.77 -10.03
C GLN A 58 8.74 17.57 -11.54
N MET A 59 8.07 16.48 -11.98
CA MET A 59 7.82 16.18 -13.38
C MET A 59 6.91 17.23 -14.04
N GLU A 60 5.87 17.69 -13.34
CA GLU A 60 4.97 18.75 -13.84
C GLU A 60 5.72 20.09 -13.99
N SER A 61 6.60 20.42 -13.07
CA SER A 61 7.43 21.64 -13.14
C SER A 61 8.36 21.60 -14.35
N ASP A 62 9.03 20.48 -14.59
CA ASP A 62 9.92 20.31 -15.75
C ASP A 62 9.13 20.38 -17.07
N LEU A 63 7.98 19.71 -17.17
CA LEU A 63 7.12 19.80 -18.33
C LEU A 63 6.63 21.23 -18.59
N LYS A 64 6.29 21.96 -17.55
CA LYS A 64 5.90 23.37 -17.66
C LYS A 64 7.03 24.22 -18.23
N GLN A 65 8.25 24.02 -17.74
CA GLN A 65 9.42 24.73 -18.26
C GLN A 65 9.67 24.39 -19.75
N LYS A 66 9.62 23.12 -20.12
CA LYS A 66 9.79 22.69 -21.53
C LYS A 66 8.68 23.20 -22.43
N GLY A 67 7.44 23.23 -21.93
CA GLY A 67 6.32 23.84 -22.65
C GLY A 67 6.52 25.35 -22.92
N ALA A 68 7.01 26.09 -21.92
CA ALA A 68 7.31 27.51 -22.06
C ALA A 68 8.45 27.78 -23.06
N GLU A 69 9.48 26.92 -23.12
CA GLU A 69 10.51 27.00 -24.15
C GLU A 69 9.94 26.86 -25.55
N ILE A 70 9.05 25.89 -25.78
CA ILE A 70 8.38 25.67 -27.08
C ILE A 70 7.50 26.90 -27.44
N GLU A 71 6.74 27.42 -26.49
CA GLU A 71 5.90 28.61 -26.68
C GLU A 71 6.75 29.83 -27.09
N ASN A 72 7.89 30.02 -26.44
CA ASN A 72 8.82 31.10 -26.78
C ASN A 72 9.37 30.97 -28.23
N ILE A 73 9.71 29.75 -28.65
CA ILE A 73 10.13 29.51 -30.04
C ILE A 73 9.00 29.84 -31.02
N ASN A 74 7.76 29.42 -30.72
CA ASN A 74 6.60 29.75 -31.54
C ASN A 74 6.41 31.24 -31.68
N LYS A 75 6.41 31.97 -30.55
CA LYS A 75 6.26 33.43 -30.57
C LYS A 75 7.37 34.15 -31.36
N ARG A 76 8.60 33.64 -31.30
CA ARG A 76 9.70 34.19 -32.10
C ARG A 76 9.52 33.89 -33.57
N LEU A 77 9.15 32.70 -33.96
CA LEU A 77 8.85 32.33 -35.35
C LEU A 77 7.74 33.22 -35.92
N GLU A 78 6.65 33.44 -35.16
CA GLU A 78 5.54 34.31 -35.59
C GLU A 78 5.98 35.76 -35.82
N ARG A 79 6.81 36.32 -34.94
CA ARG A 79 7.23 37.73 -35.01
C ARG A 79 8.31 37.99 -36.03
N GLU A 80 9.25 37.08 -36.16
CA GLU A 80 10.50 37.29 -36.91
C GLU A 80 10.47 36.59 -38.28
N SER A 81 9.44 35.77 -38.57
CA SER A 81 9.37 34.98 -39.82
C SER A 81 9.44 35.84 -41.09
N MET A 82 8.97 37.08 -41.05
CA MET A 82 8.96 38.00 -42.19
C MET A 82 10.35 38.61 -42.48
N VAL A 83 11.22 38.63 -41.51
CA VAL A 83 12.59 39.24 -41.60
C VAL A 83 13.71 38.17 -41.56
N MET A 84 13.40 36.93 -41.34
CA MET A 84 14.33 35.81 -41.36
C MET A 84 14.66 35.39 -42.80
N SER A 85 15.90 34.98 -43.06
CA SER A 85 16.22 34.24 -44.28
C SER A 85 15.47 32.91 -44.29
N LYS A 86 15.27 32.35 -45.47
CA LYS A 86 14.60 31.06 -45.66
C LYS A 86 15.32 29.95 -44.85
N GLU A 87 16.64 29.92 -44.87
CA GLU A 87 17.47 28.94 -44.18
C GLU A 87 17.32 29.05 -42.66
N MET A 88 17.33 30.26 -42.11
CA MET A 88 17.13 30.51 -40.68
C MET A 88 15.73 30.08 -40.20
N ARG A 89 14.71 30.34 -40.99
CA ARG A 89 13.35 29.95 -40.70
C ARG A 89 13.22 28.41 -40.71
N GLU A 90 13.73 27.73 -41.73
CA GLU A 90 13.71 26.27 -41.81
C GLU A 90 14.43 25.62 -40.62
N GLU A 91 15.58 26.20 -40.21
CA GLU A 91 16.31 25.73 -39.01
C GLU A 91 15.48 25.88 -37.75
N LYS A 92 14.84 27.02 -37.53
CA LYS A 92 13.99 27.27 -36.35
C LYS A 92 12.74 26.40 -36.33
N GLU A 93 12.10 26.17 -37.45
CA GLU A 93 10.98 25.24 -37.58
C GLU A 93 11.42 23.79 -37.30
N ARG A 94 12.64 23.39 -37.66
CA ARG A 94 13.21 22.10 -37.34
C ARG A 94 13.46 21.98 -35.83
N GLU A 95 14.08 22.98 -35.21
CA GLU A 95 14.30 23.05 -33.76
C GLU A 95 12.99 22.90 -33.00
N GLN A 96 11.97 23.62 -33.39
CA GLN A 96 10.62 23.55 -32.83
C GLN A 96 10.03 22.13 -32.91
N ARG A 97 10.09 21.51 -34.09
CA ARG A 97 9.58 20.12 -34.27
C ARG A 97 10.29 19.13 -33.38
N ILE A 98 11.63 19.24 -33.24
CA ILE A 98 12.42 18.39 -32.36
C ILE A 98 11.94 18.60 -30.90
N LYS A 99 11.87 19.83 -30.40
CA LYS A 99 11.46 20.12 -29.04
C LYS A 99 10.04 19.64 -28.74
N ILE A 100 9.10 19.76 -29.70
CA ILE A 100 7.74 19.23 -29.54
C ILE A 100 7.75 17.70 -29.43
N ASN A 101 8.55 17.02 -30.23
CA ASN A 101 8.68 15.55 -30.17
C ASN A 101 9.32 15.09 -28.86
N ASP A 102 10.37 15.79 -28.41
CA ASP A 102 11.04 15.53 -27.14
C ASP A 102 10.08 15.73 -25.95
N PHE A 103 9.29 16.81 -26.00
CA PHE A 103 8.27 17.08 -24.99
C PHE A 103 7.21 15.97 -24.91
N LYS A 104 6.69 15.52 -26.04
CA LYS A 104 5.73 14.41 -26.09
C LYS A 104 6.33 13.11 -25.56
N SER A 105 7.59 12.84 -25.92
CA SER A 105 8.32 11.66 -25.45
C SER A 105 8.56 11.72 -23.93
N LEU A 106 8.92 12.90 -23.41
CA LEU A 106 9.12 13.15 -21.99
C LEU A 106 7.81 13.00 -21.20
N GLN A 107 6.69 13.52 -21.71
CA GLN A 107 5.38 13.30 -21.08
C GLN A 107 5.04 11.82 -20.95
N LYS A 108 5.26 11.04 -22.03
CA LYS A 108 5.02 9.60 -22.02
C LYS A 108 5.94 8.89 -21.03
N LYS A 109 7.23 9.27 -21.02
CA LYS A 109 8.22 8.73 -20.09
C LYS A 109 7.81 9.00 -18.65
N TYR A 110 7.49 10.23 -18.27
CA TYR A 110 7.12 10.61 -16.91
C TYR A 110 5.88 9.88 -16.41
N ARG A 111 4.87 9.73 -17.27
CA ARG A 111 3.68 8.91 -16.91
C ARG A 111 4.07 7.47 -16.61
N SER A 112 4.92 6.87 -17.43
CA SER A 112 5.40 5.49 -17.23
C SER A 112 6.25 5.37 -15.97
N ASP A 113 7.14 6.32 -15.73
CA ASP A 113 8.04 6.29 -14.57
C ASP A 113 7.27 6.45 -13.26
N LEU A 114 6.28 7.38 -13.23
CA LEU A 114 5.41 7.55 -12.06
C LEU A 114 4.58 6.29 -11.77
N GLN A 115 4.03 5.66 -12.81
CA GLN A 115 3.28 4.41 -12.66
C GLN A 115 4.17 3.26 -12.14
N LYS A 116 5.40 3.15 -12.65
CA LYS A 116 6.36 2.14 -12.17
C LYS A 116 6.72 2.36 -10.72
N LEU A 117 7.00 3.62 -10.34
CA LEU A 117 7.32 3.99 -8.97
C LEU A 117 6.16 3.64 -8.02
N GLU A 118 4.93 3.98 -8.41
CA GLU A 118 3.73 3.64 -7.63
C GLU A 118 3.61 2.13 -7.41
N VAL A 119 3.72 1.33 -8.48
CA VAL A 119 3.64 -0.14 -8.41
C VAL A 119 4.76 -0.70 -7.52
N GLU A 120 5.99 -0.22 -7.65
CA GLU A 120 7.13 -0.67 -6.84
C GLU A 120 6.91 -0.38 -5.35
N MET A 121 6.51 0.86 -5.02
CA MET A 121 6.27 1.25 -3.63
C MET A 121 5.08 0.52 -3.01
N MET A 122 4.01 0.29 -3.78
CA MET A 122 2.85 -0.49 -3.34
C MET A 122 3.20 -1.96 -3.11
N ASN A 123 3.99 -2.58 -3.99
CA ASN A 123 4.45 -3.95 -3.82
C ASN A 123 5.32 -4.09 -2.56
N GLN A 124 6.19 -3.12 -2.30
CA GLN A 124 7.00 -3.12 -1.09
C GLN A 124 6.14 -3.01 0.17
N LEU A 125 5.14 -2.13 0.19
CA LEU A 125 4.20 -2.01 1.30
C LEU A 125 3.41 -3.31 1.52
N GLN A 126 2.92 -3.94 0.45
CA GLN A 126 2.22 -5.21 0.53
C GLN A 126 3.11 -6.32 1.10
N GLN A 127 4.38 -6.37 0.70
CA GLN A 127 5.34 -7.33 1.25
C GLN A 127 5.57 -7.10 2.75
N ASP A 128 5.77 -5.85 3.18
CA ASP A 128 5.94 -5.51 4.61
C ASP A 128 4.69 -5.88 5.44
N ILE A 129 3.49 -5.65 4.88
CA ILE A 129 2.21 -6.04 5.50
C ILE A 129 2.12 -7.56 5.60
N LYS A 130 2.43 -8.30 4.53
CA LYS A 130 2.39 -9.76 4.51
C LYS A 130 3.30 -10.37 5.58
N GLU A 131 4.53 -9.90 5.68
CA GLU A 131 5.47 -10.36 6.71
C GLU A 131 4.94 -10.13 8.13
N LEU A 132 4.32 -8.96 8.38
CA LEU A 132 3.71 -8.66 9.66
C LEU A 132 2.50 -9.53 9.95
N VAL A 133 1.62 -9.73 8.98
CA VAL A 133 0.43 -10.57 9.11
C VAL A 133 0.81 -12.02 9.38
N ASP A 134 1.80 -12.56 8.66
CA ASP A 134 2.34 -13.91 8.90
C ASP A 134 2.90 -14.05 10.33
N GLY A 135 3.63 -13.03 10.80
CA GLY A 135 4.18 -13.01 12.16
C GLY A 135 3.10 -12.93 13.24
N ILE A 136 2.09 -12.09 13.05
CA ILE A 136 0.94 -11.94 13.95
C ILE A 136 0.12 -13.23 13.97
N GLY A 137 -0.20 -13.78 12.80
CA GLY A 137 -0.97 -15.00 12.64
C GLY A 137 -0.39 -16.14 13.46
N LYS A 138 0.92 -16.40 13.30
CA LYS A 138 1.65 -17.44 14.02
C LYS A 138 1.74 -17.16 15.53
N LYS A 139 2.05 -15.91 15.92
CA LYS A 139 2.29 -15.56 17.31
C LYS A 139 1.01 -15.52 18.16
N GLU A 140 -0.07 -15.05 17.55
CA GLU A 140 -1.33 -14.78 18.26
C GLU A 140 -2.41 -15.86 17.99
N GLY A 141 -2.07 -16.92 17.23
CA GLY A 141 -2.94 -18.05 16.97
C GLY A 141 -4.13 -17.75 16.06
N TYR A 142 -3.96 -16.84 15.09
CA TYR A 142 -5.01 -16.63 14.08
C TYR A 142 -5.07 -17.83 13.13
N LEU A 143 -6.28 -18.37 12.94
CA LEU A 143 -6.54 -19.37 11.91
C LEU A 143 -6.56 -18.74 10.50
N LEU A 144 -7.10 -17.51 10.41
CA LEU A 144 -7.25 -16.80 9.14
C LEU A 144 -7.20 -15.29 9.37
N ILE A 145 -6.47 -14.57 8.51
CA ILE A 145 -6.52 -13.11 8.40
C ILE A 145 -6.87 -12.77 6.95
N ILE A 146 -7.97 -12.05 6.74
CA ILE A 146 -8.51 -11.73 5.43
C ILE A 146 -8.62 -10.22 5.21
N ASN A 147 -8.59 -9.81 3.94
CA ASN A 147 -8.81 -8.42 3.58
C ASN A 147 -10.30 -8.05 3.68
N LYS A 148 -10.61 -6.94 4.31
CA LYS A 148 -11.96 -6.38 4.46
C LYS A 148 -12.70 -6.23 3.13
N TYR A 149 -11.98 -5.93 2.06
CA TYR A 149 -12.55 -5.84 0.71
C TYR A 149 -13.24 -7.13 0.24
N SER A 150 -12.79 -8.29 0.73
CA SER A 150 -13.35 -9.61 0.39
C SER A 150 -14.48 -10.04 1.34
N VAL A 151 -14.88 -9.18 2.28
CA VAL A 151 -15.85 -9.50 3.32
C VAL A 151 -17.06 -8.57 3.22
N LEU A 152 -18.25 -9.12 3.05
CA LEU A 152 -19.50 -8.33 3.02
C LEU A 152 -19.87 -7.78 4.39
N TYR A 153 -19.59 -8.54 5.46
CA TYR A 153 -19.87 -8.15 6.84
C TYR A 153 -18.83 -8.77 7.78
N SER A 154 -18.34 -7.97 8.71
CA SER A 154 -17.53 -8.41 9.84
C SER A 154 -17.81 -7.52 11.06
N PRO A 155 -17.93 -8.09 12.27
CA PRO A 155 -18.01 -7.28 13.48
C PRO A 155 -16.68 -6.55 13.71
N GLY A 156 -16.74 -5.35 14.29
CA GLY A 156 -15.53 -4.55 14.57
C GLY A 156 -14.54 -5.24 15.53
N SER A 157 -15.02 -6.21 16.32
CA SER A 157 -14.19 -6.95 17.27
C SER A 157 -13.11 -7.83 16.64
N ILE A 158 -13.25 -8.18 15.35
CA ILE A 158 -12.25 -8.96 14.62
C ILE A 158 -11.40 -8.09 13.66
N ASP A 159 -11.63 -6.77 13.62
CA ASP A 159 -10.83 -5.82 12.82
C ASP A 159 -9.53 -5.51 13.57
N ILE A 160 -8.40 -5.99 13.00
CA ILE A 160 -7.06 -5.80 13.56
C ILE A 160 -6.24 -4.75 12.82
N THR A 161 -6.89 -3.93 11.99
CA THR A 161 -6.23 -2.93 11.12
C THR A 161 -5.39 -1.95 11.94
N GLU A 162 -5.94 -1.39 13.03
CA GLU A 162 -5.23 -0.41 13.87
C GLU A 162 -4.00 -1.01 14.56
N ASP A 163 -4.10 -2.25 15.02
CA ASP A 163 -2.95 -2.93 15.64
C ASP A 163 -1.86 -3.22 14.61
N LEU A 164 -2.25 -3.57 13.38
CA LEU A 164 -1.31 -3.75 12.29
C LEU A 164 -0.62 -2.44 11.92
N ILE A 165 -1.35 -1.31 11.85
CA ILE A 165 -0.78 0.02 11.61
C ILE A 165 0.25 0.38 12.68
N LYS A 166 -0.06 0.17 13.96
CA LYS A 166 0.88 0.43 15.06
C LYS A 166 2.16 -0.41 14.92
N LYS A 167 2.03 -1.70 14.62
CA LYS A 167 3.18 -2.61 14.43
C LYS A 167 4.02 -2.25 13.19
N LEU A 168 3.35 -1.84 12.10
CA LEU A 168 4.02 -1.37 10.87
C LEU A 168 4.83 -0.09 11.14
N ASN A 169 4.25 0.87 11.86
CA ASN A 169 4.94 2.09 12.25
C ASN A 169 6.14 1.82 13.18
N ALA A 170 5.99 0.90 14.12
CA ALA A 170 7.08 0.49 15.00
C ALA A 170 8.22 -0.24 14.24
N LYS A 171 7.89 -1.06 13.23
CA LYS A 171 8.89 -1.71 12.34
C LYS A 171 9.67 -0.66 11.54
N ALA A 172 8.98 0.35 11.00
CA ALA A 172 9.61 1.44 10.25
C ALA A 172 10.54 2.30 11.10
N ALA A 173 10.18 2.56 12.37
CA ALA A 173 11.02 3.32 13.31
C ALA A 173 12.33 2.59 13.68
N LYS A 174 12.37 1.26 13.65
CA LYS A 174 13.57 0.45 13.93
C LYS A 174 14.53 0.32 12.73
N LYS A 175 14.07 0.65 11.51
CA LYS A 175 14.89 0.60 10.28
C LYS A 175 15.63 1.91 10.00
N LYS A 176 15.33 2.99 10.74
CA LYS A 176 16.03 4.28 10.71
C LYS A 176 17.14 4.32 11.75
#